data_1c2a8eda2d68c04abf2c2cd3dab0984b
#
_entry.id   1c2a8eda2d68c04abf2c2cd3dab0984b
#
_cell.length_a   1.000
_cell.length_b   1.000
_cell.length_c   1.000
_cell.angle_alpha   90.00
_cell.angle_beta   90.00
_cell.angle_gamma   90.00
#
_symmetry.space_group_name_H-M   'P 1'
#
loop_
_entity.id
_entity.type
_entity.pdbx_description
1 polymer ?
#
loop_
_entity_poly.entity_id
_entity_poly.type
_entity_poly.pdbx_seq_one_letter_code
_entity_poly.pdbx_strand_id
1 'polypeptide(L)'
;NCISTIDVPTSGSILLDGQDVTRLRGRALARFRREQLGFVFQDANLVETLTGFENIALSLTIKGERPALVDPLVRGMAKRLGVSDVLDKYPNQMSGGQRQRTAAARAFVGNPKLVLADEPTGALDSRNANVMLETLESTNRMDRTTIMMVTHDAYAASFTRRVLFIKDGALFNEIVRGDLPREEFFDRIIEVVTFLGGGARHAG
;
A
#
# COMPACT_ATOMS: atom_id res chain seq x y z
N ASN A 1 11.90 -2.29 3.76
CA ASN A 1 12.63 -2.78 2.56
C ASN A 1 12.77 -4.32 2.53
N CYS A 2 13.02 -5.02 3.68
CA CYS A 2 13.17 -6.49 3.66
C CYS A 2 11.90 -7.23 3.21
N ILE A 3 10.70 -6.77 3.61
CA ILE A 3 9.42 -7.38 3.19
C ILE A 3 9.16 -7.16 1.71
N SER A 4 9.57 -6.01 1.16
CA SER A 4 9.53 -5.72 -0.29
C SER A 4 10.57 -6.50 -1.08
N THR A 5 11.42 -7.26 -0.39
CA THR A 5 12.53 -8.03 -0.94
C THR A 5 13.59 -7.19 -1.67
N ILE A 6 13.59 -5.86 -1.45
CA ILE A 6 14.64 -4.97 -1.97
C ILE A 6 15.94 -5.24 -1.19
N ASP A 7 15.84 -5.32 0.13
CA ASP A 7 16.95 -5.67 1.02
C ASP A 7 16.85 -7.12 1.51
N VAL A 8 17.99 -7.71 1.82
CA VAL A 8 18.05 -9.05 2.42
C VAL A 8 18.27 -8.87 3.92
N PRO A 9 17.46 -9.49 4.80
CA PRO A 9 17.68 -9.41 6.23
C PRO A 9 19.00 -10.11 6.61
N THR A 10 19.71 -9.55 7.58
CA THR A 10 20.97 -10.13 8.09
C THR A 10 20.73 -11.49 8.73
N SER A 11 19.59 -11.66 9.40
CA SER A 11 19.15 -12.90 10.03
C SER A 11 17.64 -13.00 10.07
N GLY A 12 17.10 -14.18 10.39
CA GLY A 12 15.67 -14.44 10.43
C GLY A 12 15.08 -14.80 9.07
N SER A 13 13.76 -14.95 9.03
CA SER A 13 13.00 -15.30 7.83
C SER A 13 11.72 -14.45 7.71
N ILE A 14 11.27 -14.25 6.49
CA ILE A 14 10.00 -13.57 6.16
C ILE A 14 9.17 -14.58 5.38
N LEU A 15 7.99 -14.89 5.91
CA LEU A 15 7.07 -15.85 5.30
C LEU A 15 5.87 -15.10 4.69
N LEU A 16 5.57 -15.38 3.42
CA LEU A 16 4.32 -15.00 2.77
C LEU A 16 3.59 -16.28 2.34
N ASP A 17 2.41 -16.51 2.91
CA ASP A 17 1.66 -17.77 2.72
C ASP A 17 2.53 -19.03 2.92
N GLY A 18 3.36 -19.05 3.94
CA GLY A 18 4.26 -20.16 4.25
C GLY A 18 5.52 -20.24 3.39
N GLN A 19 5.65 -19.41 2.35
CA GLN A 19 6.85 -19.35 1.52
C GLN A 19 7.88 -18.40 2.14
N ASP A 20 9.08 -18.89 2.42
CA ASP A 20 10.20 -18.07 2.88
C ASP A 20 10.76 -17.23 1.73
N VAL A 21 10.43 -15.93 1.73
CA VAL A 21 10.86 -15.00 0.67
C VAL A 21 12.32 -14.60 0.80
N THR A 22 12.94 -14.76 1.97
CA THR A 22 14.35 -14.42 2.20
C THR A 22 15.31 -15.35 1.44
N ARG A 23 14.83 -16.52 1.02
CA ARG A 23 15.59 -17.53 0.28
C ARG A 23 15.46 -17.38 -1.24
N LEU A 24 14.54 -16.54 -1.72
CA LEU A 24 14.33 -16.35 -3.15
C LEU A 24 15.51 -15.60 -3.78
N ARG A 25 15.95 -16.03 -4.98
CA ARG A 25 17.02 -15.40 -5.75
C ARG A 25 16.71 -15.41 -7.25
N GLY A 26 17.32 -14.51 -7.98
CA GLY A 26 17.27 -14.48 -9.46
C GLY A 26 15.84 -14.51 -10.01
N ARG A 27 15.55 -15.44 -10.92
CA ARG A 27 14.25 -15.56 -11.58
C ARG A 27 13.08 -15.83 -10.63
N ALA A 28 13.31 -16.61 -9.58
CA ALA A 28 12.27 -16.90 -8.57
C ALA A 28 11.88 -15.64 -7.80
N LEU A 29 12.85 -14.80 -7.42
CA LEU A 29 12.62 -13.52 -6.76
C LEU A 29 11.89 -12.54 -7.67
N ALA A 30 12.32 -12.42 -8.93
CA ALA A 30 11.66 -11.56 -9.92
C ALA A 30 10.21 -11.98 -10.16
N ARG A 31 9.95 -13.30 -10.24
CA ARG A 31 8.60 -13.85 -10.37
C ARG A 31 7.76 -13.54 -9.14
N PHE A 32 8.29 -13.74 -7.95
CA PHE A 32 7.60 -13.43 -6.70
C PHE A 32 7.17 -11.96 -6.63
N ARG A 33 8.08 -11.02 -6.92
CA ARG A 33 7.75 -9.58 -6.95
C ARG A 33 6.63 -9.27 -7.92
N ARG A 34 6.71 -9.81 -9.13
CA ARG A 34 5.76 -9.56 -10.21
C ARG A 34 4.36 -10.12 -9.91
N GLU A 35 4.29 -11.30 -9.27
CA GLU A 35 3.03 -12.03 -9.12
C GLU A 35 2.36 -11.82 -7.76
N GLN A 36 3.16 -11.54 -6.71
CA GLN A 36 2.67 -11.56 -5.34
C GLN A 36 2.66 -10.18 -4.66
N LEU A 37 3.42 -9.21 -5.18
CA LEU A 37 3.55 -7.90 -4.54
C LEU A 37 2.94 -6.78 -5.38
N GLY A 38 2.28 -5.84 -4.70
CA GLY A 38 1.92 -4.53 -5.22
C GLY A 38 2.60 -3.44 -4.40
N PHE A 39 2.81 -2.27 -5.00
CA PHE A 39 3.48 -1.15 -4.33
C PHE A 39 2.70 0.15 -4.54
N VAL A 40 2.48 0.87 -3.43
CA VAL A 40 1.96 2.24 -3.40
C VAL A 40 2.95 3.08 -2.61
N PHE A 41 3.55 4.07 -3.24
CA PHE A 41 4.53 4.97 -2.63
C PHE A 41 3.91 6.33 -2.31
N GLN A 42 4.56 7.11 -1.49
CA GLN A 42 4.19 8.48 -1.16
C GLN A 42 4.07 9.35 -2.43
N ASP A 43 5.09 9.31 -3.29
CA ASP A 43 5.00 9.79 -4.65
C ASP A 43 4.40 8.67 -5.52
N ALA A 44 3.40 8.99 -6.31
CA ALA A 44 2.67 8.00 -7.11
C ALA A 44 3.56 7.16 -8.04
N ASN A 45 4.74 7.67 -8.38
CA ASN A 45 5.74 7.00 -9.24
C ASN A 45 5.12 6.42 -10.51
N LEU A 46 4.22 7.20 -11.15
CA LEU A 46 3.70 6.87 -12.46
C LEU A 46 4.77 7.13 -13.53
N VAL A 47 4.72 6.34 -14.59
CA VAL A 47 5.56 6.57 -15.76
C VAL A 47 4.96 7.74 -16.53
N GLU A 48 5.68 8.86 -16.61
CA GLU A 48 5.19 10.13 -17.16
C GLU A 48 4.84 10.07 -18.65
N THR A 49 5.46 9.16 -19.40
CA THR A 49 5.22 8.94 -20.84
C THR A 49 4.06 8.00 -21.13
N LEU A 50 3.44 7.43 -20.12
CA LEU A 50 2.30 6.53 -20.24
C LEU A 50 1.04 7.21 -19.71
N THR A 51 -0.09 6.93 -20.36
CA THR A 51 -1.43 7.33 -19.88
C THR A 51 -1.81 6.63 -18.58
N GLY A 52 -2.90 7.03 -17.94
CA GLY A 52 -3.46 6.35 -16.78
C GLY A 52 -3.76 4.88 -17.05
N PHE A 53 -4.37 4.60 -18.21
CA PHE A 53 -4.64 3.22 -18.65
C PHE A 53 -3.36 2.41 -18.76
N GLU A 54 -2.36 2.92 -19.47
CA GLU A 54 -1.08 2.23 -19.70
C GLU A 54 -0.29 2.02 -18.41
N ASN A 55 -0.30 3.00 -17.49
CA ASN A 55 0.29 2.85 -16.17
C ASN A 55 -0.34 1.69 -15.39
N ILE A 56 -1.67 1.57 -15.40
CA ILE A 56 -2.36 0.46 -14.73
C ILE A 56 -2.07 -0.86 -15.45
N ALA A 57 -2.17 -0.88 -16.79
CA ALA A 57 -1.93 -2.06 -17.62
C ALA A 57 -0.50 -2.61 -17.50
N LEU A 58 0.47 -1.76 -17.13
CA LEU A 58 1.89 -2.14 -17.00
C LEU A 58 2.10 -3.36 -16.09
N SER A 59 1.39 -3.41 -14.95
CA SER A 59 1.48 -4.54 -14.01
C SER A 59 0.98 -5.85 -14.64
N LEU A 60 -0.11 -5.80 -15.41
CA LEU A 60 -0.66 -6.95 -16.12
C LEU A 60 0.27 -7.41 -17.25
N THR A 61 0.85 -6.46 -17.99
CA THR A 61 1.79 -6.72 -19.07
C THR A 61 3.06 -7.42 -18.56
N ILE A 62 3.63 -6.89 -17.45
CA ILE A 62 4.81 -7.49 -16.79
C ILE A 62 4.47 -8.89 -16.25
N LYS A 63 3.26 -9.09 -15.76
CA LYS A 63 2.77 -10.38 -15.26
C LYS A 63 2.57 -11.40 -16.42
N GLY A 64 2.42 -10.94 -17.65
CA GLY A 64 2.14 -11.76 -18.82
C GLY A 64 0.65 -12.14 -18.92
N GLU A 65 -0.23 -11.25 -18.51
CA GLU A 65 -1.68 -11.45 -18.62
C GLU A 65 -2.12 -11.53 -20.10
N ARG A 66 -3.16 -12.30 -20.37
CA ARG A 66 -3.72 -12.44 -21.72
C ARG A 66 -4.20 -11.08 -22.24
N PRO A 67 -3.82 -10.66 -23.46
CA PRO A 67 -4.19 -9.33 -23.99
C PRO A 67 -5.68 -9.02 -23.95
N ALA A 68 -6.54 -10.03 -24.20
CA ALA A 68 -8.00 -9.87 -24.16
C ALA A 68 -8.56 -9.54 -22.76
N LEU A 69 -7.80 -9.79 -21.69
CA LEU A 69 -8.21 -9.51 -20.31
C LEU A 69 -7.68 -8.17 -19.79
N VAL A 70 -6.70 -7.56 -20.45
CA VAL A 70 -6.05 -6.34 -19.97
C VAL A 70 -7.07 -5.19 -19.88
N ASP A 71 -7.80 -4.90 -20.97
CA ASP A 71 -8.76 -3.79 -20.99
C ASP A 71 -9.85 -3.93 -19.92
N PRO A 72 -10.60 -5.05 -19.81
CA PRO A 72 -11.64 -5.18 -18.80
C PRO A 72 -11.09 -5.14 -17.36
N LEU A 73 -9.91 -5.68 -17.09
CA LEU A 73 -9.28 -5.62 -15.76
C LEU A 73 -8.88 -4.19 -15.39
N VAL A 74 -8.25 -3.46 -16.32
CA VAL A 74 -7.86 -2.07 -16.09
C VAL A 74 -9.08 -1.20 -15.84
N ARG A 75 -10.11 -1.26 -16.70
CA ARG A 75 -11.33 -0.45 -16.52
C ARG A 75 -12.10 -0.82 -15.25
N GLY A 76 -12.17 -2.10 -14.92
CA GLY A 76 -12.77 -2.57 -13.68
C GLY A 76 -12.08 -1.99 -12.45
N MET A 77 -10.75 -2.04 -12.42
CA MET A 77 -9.96 -1.49 -11.32
C MET A 77 -10.05 0.04 -11.27
N ALA A 78 -9.96 0.72 -12.41
CA ALA A 78 -10.09 2.17 -12.49
C ALA A 78 -11.46 2.67 -11.98
N LYS A 79 -12.54 1.96 -12.28
CA LYS A 79 -13.87 2.25 -11.75
C LYS A 79 -13.91 2.13 -10.23
N ARG A 80 -13.32 1.09 -9.67
CA ARG A 80 -13.27 0.86 -8.22
C ARG A 80 -12.48 1.94 -7.48
N LEU A 81 -11.39 2.42 -8.09
CA LEU A 81 -10.51 3.44 -7.50
C LEU A 81 -10.94 4.89 -7.87
N GLY A 82 -12.05 5.06 -8.62
CA GLY A 82 -12.57 6.37 -9.01
C GLY A 82 -11.61 7.16 -9.89
N VAL A 83 -10.99 6.49 -10.88
CA VAL A 83 -10.03 7.08 -11.83
C VAL A 83 -10.37 6.77 -13.29
N SER A 84 -11.60 6.38 -13.56
CA SER A 84 -12.06 6.09 -14.94
C SER A 84 -11.96 7.30 -15.88
N ASP A 85 -12.13 8.51 -15.33
CA ASP A 85 -12.11 9.79 -16.05
C ASP A 85 -10.70 10.26 -16.44
N VAL A 86 -9.67 9.58 -15.97
CA VAL A 86 -8.27 9.92 -16.24
C VAL A 86 -7.49 8.83 -16.96
N LEU A 87 -8.16 7.78 -17.43
CA LEU A 87 -7.50 6.69 -18.12
C LEU A 87 -6.72 7.13 -19.37
N ASP A 88 -7.26 8.12 -20.09
CA ASP A 88 -6.63 8.64 -21.31
C ASP A 88 -5.70 9.85 -21.06
N LYS A 89 -5.52 10.24 -19.78
CA LYS A 89 -4.66 11.36 -19.39
C LYS A 89 -3.26 10.89 -19.03
N TYR A 90 -2.28 11.74 -19.27
CA TYR A 90 -0.92 11.58 -18.76
C TYR A 90 -0.81 12.07 -17.29
N PRO A 91 0.17 11.60 -16.51
CA PRO A 91 0.31 11.97 -15.10
C PRO A 91 0.34 13.48 -14.84
N ASN A 92 0.98 14.26 -15.71
CA ASN A 92 1.03 15.73 -15.64
C ASN A 92 -0.34 16.43 -15.83
N GLN A 93 -1.35 15.71 -16.32
CA GLN A 93 -2.72 16.19 -16.51
C GLN A 93 -3.66 15.76 -15.38
N MET A 94 -3.15 15.06 -14.37
CA MET A 94 -3.90 14.52 -13.23
C MET A 94 -3.65 15.34 -11.97
N SER A 95 -4.65 15.45 -11.11
CA SER A 95 -4.44 15.94 -9.74
C SER A 95 -3.59 14.97 -8.93
N GLY A 96 -3.01 15.42 -7.81
CA GLY A 96 -2.23 14.58 -6.90
C GLY A 96 -3.02 13.33 -6.44
N GLY A 97 -4.27 13.53 -6.04
CA GLY A 97 -5.16 12.41 -5.65
C GLY A 97 -5.48 11.45 -6.79
N GLN A 98 -5.65 11.96 -8.02
CA GLN A 98 -5.86 11.11 -9.19
C GLN A 98 -4.61 10.29 -9.50
N ARG A 99 -3.40 10.89 -9.47
CA ARG A 99 -2.13 10.17 -9.64
C ARG A 99 -1.98 9.05 -8.60
N GLN A 100 -2.25 9.37 -7.33
CA GLN A 100 -2.10 8.41 -6.24
C GLN A 100 -3.07 7.23 -6.37
N ARG A 101 -4.35 7.48 -6.70
CA ARG A 101 -5.33 6.42 -6.94
C ARG A 101 -5.03 5.62 -8.22
N THR A 102 -4.45 6.23 -9.25
CA THR A 102 -3.97 5.50 -10.44
C THR A 102 -2.80 4.58 -10.10
N ALA A 103 -1.86 5.04 -9.25
CA ALA A 103 -0.77 4.21 -8.74
C ALA A 103 -1.29 3.04 -7.89
N ALA A 104 -2.31 3.28 -7.05
CA ALA A 104 -2.98 2.21 -6.33
C ALA A 104 -3.68 1.23 -7.29
N ALA A 105 -4.37 1.70 -8.33
CA ALA A 105 -4.98 0.83 -9.34
C ALA A 105 -3.92 -0.07 -10.01
N ARG A 106 -2.75 0.48 -10.35
CA ARG A 106 -1.62 -0.29 -10.86
C ARG A 106 -1.14 -1.36 -9.88
N ALA A 107 -1.13 -1.05 -8.58
CA ALA A 107 -0.70 -1.98 -7.54
C ALA A 107 -1.68 -3.15 -7.36
N PHE A 108 -2.98 -2.90 -7.47
CA PHE A 108 -4.04 -3.89 -7.20
C PHE A 108 -4.48 -4.70 -8.42
N VAL A 109 -4.36 -4.16 -9.65
CA VAL A 109 -4.95 -4.77 -10.85
C VAL A 109 -4.43 -6.19 -11.13
N GLY A 110 -3.19 -6.50 -10.73
CA GLY A 110 -2.60 -7.83 -10.85
C GLY A 110 -3.08 -8.83 -9.78
N ASN A 111 -3.99 -8.44 -8.90
CA ASN A 111 -4.44 -9.24 -7.76
C ASN A 111 -3.28 -9.82 -6.93
N PRO A 112 -2.42 -8.96 -6.35
CA PRO A 112 -1.30 -9.39 -5.52
C PRO A 112 -1.80 -9.94 -4.17
N LYS A 113 -0.99 -10.77 -3.51
CA LYS A 113 -1.28 -11.24 -2.15
C LYS A 113 -0.99 -10.18 -1.09
N LEU A 114 0.00 -9.34 -1.36
CA LEU A 114 0.43 -8.29 -0.44
C LEU A 114 0.66 -6.98 -1.20
N VAL A 115 0.01 -5.91 -0.74
CA VAL A 115 0.31 -4.55 -1.17
C VAL A 115 1.08 -3.85 -0.04
N LEU A 116 2.23 -3.31 -0.40
CA LEU A 116 3.06 -2.49 0.48
C LEU A 116 2.78 -1.01 0.16
N ALA A 117 2.24 -0.28 1.13
CA ALA A 117 1.92 1.13 1.01
C ALA A 117 2.86 1.93 1.94
N ASP A 118 3.72 2.73 1.35
CA ASP A 118 4.70 3.55 2.07
C ASP A 118 4.24 5.02 2.02
N GLU A 119 3.76 5.54 3.17
CA GLU A 119 3.18 6.88 3.31
C GLU A 119 2.16 7.22 2.19
N PRO A 120 1.14 6.40 1.92
CA PRO A 120 0.32 6.51 0.71
C PRO A 120 -0.50 7.80 0.63
N THR A 121 -0.55 8.57 1.72
CA THR A 121 -1.27 9.86 1.84
C THR A 121 -0.36 11.05 2.06
N GLY A 122 0.94 10.85 2.22
CA GLY A 122 1.88 11.90 2.63
C GLY A 122 2.00 13.10 1.68
N ALA A 123 1.69 12.93 0.40
CA ALA A 123 1.70 13.99 -0.60
C ALA A 123 0.29 14.55 -0.94
N LEU A 124 -0.75 14.18 -0.16
CA LEU A 124 -2.14 14.53 -0.43
C LEU A 124 -2.69 15.55 0.57
N ASP A 125 -3.63 16.39 0.11
CA ASP A 125 -4.49 17.15 1.01
C ASP A 125 -5.44 16.22 1.78
N SER A 126 -6.02 16.71 2.87
CA SER A 126 -6.85 15.93 3.79
C SER A 126 -8.03 15.24 3.10
N ARG A 127 -8.67 15.88 2.10
CA ARG A 127 -9.79 15.31 1.37
C ARG A 127 -9.35 14.14 0.50
N ASN A 128 -8.28 14.31 -0.28
CA ASN A 128 -7.75 13.25 -1.13
C ASN A 128 -7.13 12.12 -0.29
N ALA A 129 -6.51 12.43 0.86
CA ALA A 129 -6.03 11.44 1.81
C ALA A 129 -7.16 10.55 2.32
N ASN A 130 -8.28 11.14 2.76
CA ASN A 130 -9.44 10.38 3.22
C ASN A 130 -9.98 9.45 2.13
N VAL A 131 -10.20 9.97 0.91
CA VAL A 131 -10.66 9.17 -0.24
C VAL A 131 -9.69 8.02 -0.53
N MET A 132 -8.38 8.24 -0.43
CA MET A 132 -7.37 7.20 -0.65
C MET A 132 -7.45 6.11 0.42
N LEU A 133 -7.55 6.47 1.70
CA LEU A 133 -7.64 5.52 2.82
C LEU A 133 -8.92 4.68 2.76
N GLU A 134 -10.07 5.30 2.49
CA GLU A 134 -11.35 4.60 2.27
C GLU A 134 -11.25 3.62 1.09
N THR A 135 -10.56 4.03 0.03
CA THR A 135 -10.33 3.18 -1.14
C THR A 135 -9.48 1.96 -0.80
N LEU A 136 -8.40 2.14 -0.04
CA LEU A 136 -7.55 1.04 0.42
C LEU A 136 -8.33 0.09 1.33
N GLU A 137 -9.08 0.62 2.31
CA GLU A 137 -9.89 -0.18 3.22
C GLU A 137 -10.95 -0.99 2.47
N SER A 138 -11.69 -0.37 1.53
CA SER A 138 -12.71 -1.05 0.72
C SER A 138 -12.10 -2.14 -0.17
N THR A 139 -10.95 -1.87 -0.79
CA THR A 139 -10.25 -2.84 -1.64
C THR A 139 -9.76 -4.05 -0.82
N ASN A 140 -9.20 -3.81 0.38
CA ASN A 140 -8.83 -4.89 1.30
C ASN A 140 -10.02 -5.79 1.65
N ARG A 141 -11.20 -5.19 1.93
CA ARG A 141 -12.41 -5.97 2.25
C ARG A 141 -12.91 -6.81 1.06
N MET A 142 -12.89 -6.24 -0.14
CA MET A 142 -13.45 -6.87 -1.35
C MET A 142 -12.55 -7.98 -1.89
N ASP A 143 -11.24 -7.73 -2.00
CA ASP A 143 -10.29 -8.63 -2.64
C ASP A 143 -9.59 -9.55 -1.65
N ARG A 144 -9.72 -9.29 -0.35
CA ARG A 144 -8.98 -9.96 0.72
C ARG A 144 -7.45 -9.87 0.56
N THR A 145 -6.98 -8.93 -0.25
CA THR A 145 -5.56 -8.65 -0.40
C THR A 145 -5.03 -8.05 0.90
N THR A 146 -3.96 -8.59 1.43
CA THR A 146 -3.29 -8.00 2.60
C THR A 146 -2.66 -6.67 2.21
N ILE A 147 -2.93 -5.62 2.98
CA ILE A 147 -2.28 -4.32 2.82
C ILE A 147 -1.43 -4.06 4.05
N MET A 148 -0.14 -3.85 3.86
CA MET A 148 0.78 -3.40 4.89
C MET A 148 1.14 -1.95 4.61
N MET A 149 0.69 -1.05 5.47
CA MET A 149 0.94 0.38 5.36
C MET A 149 2.01 0.80 6.37
N VAL A 150 2.98 1.56 5.92
CA VAL A 150 3.93 2.29 6.77
C VAL A 150 3.49 3.74 6.78
N THR A 151 3.30 4.29 7.97
CA THR A 151 2.91 5.70 8.14
C THR A 151 3.29 6.21 9.53
N HIS A 152 3.52 7.48 9.63
CA HIS A 152 3.65 8.20 10.90
C HIS A 152 2.36 8.96 11.29
N ASP A 153 1.33 8.90 10.42
CA ASP A 153 0.04 9.53 10.64
C ASP A 153 -0.91 8.58 11.37
N ALA A 154 -1.28 8.93 12.59
CA ALA A 154 -2.24 8.18 13.41
C ALA A 154 -3.63 8.08 12.76
N TYR A 155 -4.03 9.12 12.00
CA TYR A 155 -5.30 9.11 11.29
C TYR A 155 -5.29 8.04 10.19
N ALA A 156 -4.23 7.99 9.37
CA ALA A 156 -4.07 6.94 8.37
C ALA A 156 -4.04 5.55 9.02
N ALA A 157 -3.32 5.38 10.13
CA ALA A 157 -3.25 4.12 10.86
C ALA A 157 -4.63 3.65 11.36
N SER A 158 -5.56 4.56 11.70
CA SER A 158 -6.89 4.22 12.20
C SER A 158 -7.79 3.48 11.19
N PHE A 159 -7.47 3.54 9.89
CA PHE A 159 -8.15 2.78 8.84
C PHE A 159 -7.74 1.30 8.79
N THR A 160 -6.72 0.91 9.54
CA THR A 160 -6.22 -0.46 9.56
C THR A 160 -6.94 -1.31 10.62
N ARG A 161 -6.78 -2.64 10.53
CA ARG A 161 -7.30 -3.58 11.55
C ARG A 161 -6.29 -3.81 12.68
N ARG A 162 -5.01 -3.55 12.43
CA ARG A 162 -3.91 -3.87 13.33
C ARG A 162 -2.80 -2.84 13.13
N VAL A 163 -2.28 -2.31 14.21
CA VAL A 163 -1.17 -1.35 14.20
C VAL A 163 -0.01 -1.92 15.00
N LEU A 164 1.16 -1.94 14.38
CA LEU A 164 2.42 -2.32 14.99
C LEU A 164 3.26 -1.07 15.21
N PHE A 165 3.65 -0.79 16.44
CA PHE A 165 4.50 0.35 16.77
C PHE A 165 5.95 -0.10 16.82
N ILE A 166 6.78 0.54 16.01
CA ILE A 166 8.21 0.29 15.95
C ILE A 166 8.95 1.44 16.63
N LYS A 167 9.85 1.13 17.55
CA LYS A 167 10.74 2.08 18.21
C LYS A 167 12.15 1.50 18.26
N ASP A 168 13.13 2.30 17.88
CA ASP A 168 14.56 1.92 17.90
C ASP A 168 14.84 0.58 17.18
N GLY A 169 14.11 0.33 16.08
CA GLY A 169 14.25 -0.88 15.27
C GLY A 169 13.60 -2.15 15.84
N ALA A 170 12.89 -2.04 16.96
CA ALA A 170 12.18 -3.16 17.60
C ALA A 170 10.66 -2.95 17.64
N LEU A 171 9.91 -4.05 17.70
CA LEU A 171 8.48 -3.99 17.98
C LEU A 171 8.28 -3.52 19.43
N PHE A 172 7.66 -2.35 19.56
CA PHE A 172 7.37 -1.74 20.88
C PHE A 172 6.00 -2.16 21.40
N ASN A 173 4.96 -2.07 20.57
CA ASN A 173 3.59 -2.38 20.95
C ASN A 173 2.78 -2.83 19.72
N GLU A 174 1.66 -3.46 19.99
CA GLU A 174 0.69 -3.90 18.99
C GLU A 174 -0.71 -3.64 19.52
N ILE A 175 -1.57 -3.05 18.68
CA ILE A 175 -2.99 -2.90 18.97
C ILE A 175 -3.83 -3.43 17.81
N VAL A 176 -4.95 -4.04 18.14
CA VAL A 176 -5.92 -4.60 17.18
C VAL A 176 -7.24 -3.86 17.35
N ARG A 177 -7.82 -3.43 16.22
CA ARG A 177 -9.09 -2.69 16.21
C ARG A 177 -10.26 -3.54 16.69
N GLY A 178 -10.33 -4.81 16.26
CA GLY A 178 -11.50 -5.66 16.53
C GLY A 178 -12.79 -5.02 16.00
N ASP A 179 -13.81 -4.94 16.87
CA ASP A 179 -15.12 -4.35 16.58
C ASP A 179 -15.22 -2.87 16.95
N LEU A 180 -14.12 -2.24 17.37
CA LEU A 180 -14.13 -0.83 17.76
C LEU A 180 -14.47 0.09 16.57
N PRO A 181 -15.26 1.16 16.83
CA PRO A 181 -15.38 2.28 15.91
C PRO A 181 -13.99 2.87 15.60
N ARG A 182 -13.86 3.47 14.39
CA ARG A 182 -12.58 4.04 13.97
C ARG A 182 -12.10 5.15 14.88
N GLU A 183 -13.00 5.98 15.39
CA GLU A 183 -12.72 7.09 16.30
C GLU A 183 -12.09 6.58 17.61
N GLU A 184 -12.67 5.57 18.22
CA GLU A 184 -12.13 4.97 19.45
C GLU A 184 -10.79 4.27 19.20
N PHE A 185 -10.62 3.66 18.04
CA PHE A 185 -9.35 3.05 17.66
C PHE A 185 -8.26 4.10 17.42
N PHE A 186 -8.62 5.25 16.80
CA PHE A 186 -7.73 6.39 16.65
C PHE A 186 -7.25 6.91 18.02
N ASP A 187 -8.15 7.09 18.98
CA ASP A 187 -7.79 7.55 20.34
C ASP A 187 -6.78 6.61 21.01
N ARG A 188 -6.97 5.29 20.87
CA ARG A 188 -5.99 4.30 21.36
C ARG A 188 -4.64 4.41 20.68
N ILE A 189 -4.62 4.70 19.37
CA ILE A 189 -3.36 4.93 18.64
C ILE A 189 -2.65 6.16 19.21
N ILE A 190 -3.39 7.26 19.44
CA ILE A 190 -2.84 8.50 20.02
C ILE A 190 -2.27 8.26 21.42
N GLU A 191 -2.94 7.48 22.27
CA GLU A 191 -2.40 7.12 23.60
C GLU A 191 -1.03 6.47 23.51
N VAL A 192 -0.86 5.47 22.61
CA VAL A 192 0.43 4.78 22.43
C VAL A 192 1.49 5.72 21.85
N VAL A 193 1.14 6.53 20.85
CA VAL A 193 2.06 7.52 20.25
C VAL A 193 2.53 8.54 21.30
N THR A 194 1.62 9.03 22.14
CA THR A 194 1.92 9.98 23.21
C THR A 194 2.88 9.36 24.24
N PHE A 195 2.67 8.10 24.61
CA PHE A 195 3.57 7.37 25.50
C PHE A 195 4.96 7.18 24.88
N LEU A 196 5.02 6.85 23.57
CA LEU A 196 6.27 6.75 22.82
C LEU A 196 7.06 8.06 22.81
N GLY A 197 6.36 9.21 22.63
CA GLY A 197 6.97 10.55 22.59
C GLY A 197 7.31 11.10 23.98
N GLY A 198 6.54 10.75 25.02
CA GLY A 198 6.73 11.22 26.40
C GLY A 198 7.91 10.58 27.14
N GLY A 199 8.29 9.37 26.78
CA GLY A 199 9.45 8.67 27.36
C GLY A 199 10.81 9.34 27.11
N ALA A 200 10.89 10.25 26.14
CA ALA A 200 12.09 11.00 25.83
C ALA A 200 12.31 12.25 26.76
N ARG A 201 11.33 12.60 27.60
CA ARG A 201 11.41 13.81 28.46
C ARG A 201 11.87 13.55 29.92
N HIS A 202 12.11 12.29 30.31
CA HIS A 202 12.52 11.93 31.66
C HIS A 202 13.89 11.25 31.77
N ALA A 203 14.72 11.32 30.73
CA ALA A 203 16.11 10.88 30.74
C ALA A 203 17.05 12.08 30.45
N GLY A 204 16.99 13.07 31.33
CA GLY A 204 17.88 14.23 31.36
C GLY A 204 18.40 14.48 32.76
#